data_415814c6c8aa8c278a52f0db1f870dba
#
_entry.id   415814c6c8aa8c278a52f0db1f870dba
#
_cell.length_a   1.000
_cell.length_b   1.000
_cell.length_c   1.000
_cell.angle_alpha   90.00
_cell.angle_beta   90.00
_cell.angle_gamma   90.00
#
_symmetry.space_group_name_H-M   'P 1'
#
loop_
_entity.id
_entity.type
_entity.pdbx_description
1 polymer ?
#
loop_
_entity_poly.entity_id
_entity_poly.type
_entity_poly.pdbx_seq_one_letter_code
_entity_poly.pdbx_strand_id
1 'polypeptide(L)'
;MLVSGSGSNLQALLDASADPAYGAQVVAVGADRDGIAGLDRAAAAGVPTFVHKVKSFAERADWDRALTESVAAYKPDLVVSAGFLKLVGDDFLAAFGDRYINTHNALLPAFPGIHGPRDALEYGVKVAGATLFFVDGGVDTGPIIAQVVVPVADDDTEEIGRASCRERV
;
A
#
# COMPACT_ATOMS: atom_id res chain seq x y z
N MET A 1 -3.24 -7.71 3.62
CA MET A 1 -2.91 -6.52 2.79
C MET A 1 -4.07 -5.53 2.79
N LEU A 2 -3.80 -4.23 2.64
CA LEU A 2 -4.82 -3.18 2.53
C LEU A 2 -4.72 -2.51 1.15
N VAL A 3 -5.88 -2.31 0.48
CA VAL A 3 -5.97 -1.80 -0.89
C VAL A 3 -7.10 -0.79 -1.04
N SER A 4 -6.98 0.18 -1.97
CA SER A 4 -8.06 1.13 -2.33
C SER A 4 -8.38 1.16 -3.84
N GLY A 5 -7.74 0.32 -4.66
CA GLY A 5 -7.87 0.43 -6.12
C GLY A 5 -7.54 -0.85 -6.89
N SER A 6 -6.70 -0.74 -7.90
CA SER A 6 -6.40 -1.82 -8.87
C SER A 6 -5.79 -3.08 -8.25
N GLY A 7 -5.07 -2.97 -7.13
CA GLY A 7 -4.44 -4.10 -6.48
C GLY A 7 -3.29 -4.73 -7.29
N SER A 8 -2.55 -3.94 -8.07
CA SER A 8 -1.42 -4.47 -8.85
C SER A 8 -0.30 -5.03 -7.97
N ASN A 9 0.04 -4.36 -6.86
CA ASN A 9 1.02 -4.87 -5.89
C ASN A 9 0.47 -6.11 -5.16
N LEU A 10 -0.84 -6.15 -4.89
CA LEU A 10 -1.47 -7.37 -4.38
C LEU A 10 -1.31 -8.53 -5.36
N GLN A 11 -1.55 -8.31 -6.66
CA GLN A 11 -1.37 -9.37 -7.67
C GLN A 11 0.07 -9.88 -7.68
N ALA A 12 1.05 -8.99 -7.68
CA ALA A 12 2.46 -9.39 -7.65
C ALA A 12 2.80 -10.28 -6.44
N LEU A 13 2.26 -9.96 -5.26
CA LEU A 13 2.46 -10.79 -4.06
C LEU A 13 1.68 -12.11 -4.12
N LEU A 14 0.48 -12.13 -4.70
CA LEU A 14 -0.27 -13.37 -4.93
C LEU A 14 0.49 -14.31 -5.88
N ASP A 15 1.03 -13.76 -6.96
CA ASP A 15 1.82 -14.52 -7.94
C ASP A 15 3.12 -15.05 -7.32
N ALA A 16 3.84 -14.22 -6.57
CA ALA A 16 5.06 -14.63 -5.88
C ALA A 16 4.80 -15.72 -4.81
N SER A 17 3.71 -15.59 -4.06
CA SER A 17 3.34 -16.54 -3.01
C SER A 17 2.83 -17.89 -3.54
N ALA A 18 2.62 -18.04 -4.84
CA ALA A 18 2.36 -19.31 -5.48
C ALA A 18 3.57 -20.25 -5.45
N ASP A 19 4.78 -19.71 -5.34
CA ASP A 19 6.00 -20.48 -5.08
C ASP A 19 6.16 -20.70 -3.56
N PRO A 20 6.14 -21.94 -3.08
CA PRO A 20 6.35 -22.25 -1.66
C PRO A 20 7.70 -21.74 -1.11
N ALA A 21 8.70 -21.59 -1.97
CA ALA A 21 10.01 -21.06 -1.58
C ALA A 21 10.00 -19.56 -1.24
N TYR A 22 8.95 -18.83 -1.65
CA TYR A 22 8.77 -17.42 -1.31
C TYR A 22 8.59 -17.19 0.21
N GLY A 23 8.05 -18.19 0.92
CA GLY A 23 7.99 -18.20 2.38
C GLY A 23 6.98 -17.25 3.01
N ALA A 24 6.08 -16.64 2.22
CA ALA A 24 5.00 -15.78 2.69
C ALA A 24 3.72 -15.99 1.89
N GLN A 25 2.58 -15.72 2.52
CA GLN A 25 1.26 -15.82 1.88
C GLN A 25 0.35 -14.67 2.29
N VAL A 26 -0.55 -14.27 1.39
CA VAL A 26 -1.58 -13.27 1.69
C VAL A 26 -2.73 -13.96 2.41
N VAL A 27 -2.92 -13.68 3.70
CA VAL A 27 -3.94 -14.31 4.55
C VAL A 27 -5.30 -13.60 4.50
N ALA A 28 -5.31 -12.30 4.18
CA ALA A 28 -6.53 -11.50 3.99
C ALA A 28 -6.26 -10.22 3.22
N VAL A 29 -7.32 -9.66 2.61
CA VAL A 29 -7.29 -8.36 1.94
C VAL A 29 -8.39 -7.47 2.47
N GLY A 30 -8.03 -6.31 3.01
CA GLY A 30 -8.94 -5.27 3.47
C GLY A 30 -9.03 -4.11 2.49
N ALA A 31 -10.21 -3.50 2.37
CA ALA A 31 -10.41 -2.32 1.52
C ALA A 31 -11.23 -1.24 2.20
N ASP A 32 -11.06 0.01 1.73
CA ASP A 32 -11.85 1.16 2.18
C ASP A 32 -13.11 1.40 1.32
N ARG A 33 -13.34 0.56 0.30
CA ARG A 33 -14.47 0.65 -0.64
C ARG A 33 -14.73 -0.67 -1.35
N ASP A 34 -15.96 -0.84 -1.83
CA ASP A 34 -16.34 -1.99 -2.66
C ASP A 34 -16.02 -1.73 -4.14
N GLY A 35 -16.18 -2.79 -4.96
CA GLY A 35 -16.16 -2.73 -6.42
C GLY A 35 -14.81 -2.33 -6.99
N ILE A 36 -13.73 -2.70 -6.32
CA ILE A 36 -12.36 -2.47 -6.78
C ILE A 36 -11.70 -3.77 -7.25
N ALA A 37 -10.90 -3.67 -8.30
CA ALA A 37 -10.22 -4.83 -8.88
C ALA A 37 -9.31 -5.56 -7.85
N GLY A 38 -8.80 -4.87 -6.84
CA GLY A 38 -8.03 -5.51 -5.77
C GLY A 38 -8.84 -6.55 -5.00
N LEU A 39 -10.14 -6.33 -4.75
CA LEU A 39 -11.01 -7.33 -4.11
C LEU A 39 -11.31 -8.51 -5.06
N ASP A 40 -11.50 -8.25 -6.35
CA ASP A 40 -11.73 -9.30 -7.36
C ASP A 40 -10.51 -10.21 -7.47
N ARG A 41 -9.29 -9.66 -7.43
CA ARG A 41 -8.03 -10.42 -7.42
C ARG A 41 -7.91 -11.32 -6.18
N ALA A 42 -8.22 -10.78 -5.01
CA ALA A 42 -8.21 -11.56 -3.77
C ALA A 42 -9.22 -12.70 -3.83
N ALA A 43 -10.45 -12.44 -4.29
CA ALA A 43 -11.49 -13.45 -4.44
C ALA A 43 -11.10 -14.55 -5.44
N ALA A 44 -10.51 -14.18 -6.58
CA ALA A 44 -10.01 -15.12 -7.60
C ALA A 44 -8.90 -16.03 -7.04
N ALA A 45 -8.08 -15.51 -6.11
CA ALA A 45 -7.05 -16.29 -5.41
C ALA A 45 -7.57 -17.05 -4.18
N GLY A 46 -8.87 -16.99 -3.88
CA GLY A 46 -9.45 -17.64 -2.70
C GLY A 46 -9.04 -16.96 -1.36
N VAL A 47 -8.55 -15.73 -1.39
CA VAL A 47 -8.13 -14.98 -0.20
C VAL A 47 -9.34 -14.27 0.41
N PRO A 48 -9.60 -14.41 1.72
CA PRO A 48 -10.67 -13.70 2.41
C PRO A 48 -10.56 -12.19 2.27
N THR A 49 -11.71 -11.51 2.13
CA THR A 49 -11.77 -10.05 2.01
C THR A 49 -12.69 -9.43 3.05
N PHE A 50 -12.42 -8.18 3.41
CA PHE A 50 -13.33 -7.35 4.20
C PHE A 50 -13.27 -5.89 3.72
N VAL A 51 -14.36 -5.13 3.99
CA VAL A 51 -14.46 -3.73 3.57
C VAL A 51 -14.96 -2.87 4.72
N HIS A 52 -14.19 -1.82 5.04
CA HIS A 52 -14.58 -0.79 6.00
C HIS A 52 -14.56 0.59 5.34
N LYS A 53 -15.73 1.07 4.93
CA LYS A 53 -15.88 2.43 4.36
C LYS A 53 -15.84 3.45 5.48
N VAL A 54 -14.92 4.41 5.44
CA VAL A 54 -14.83 5.47 6.45
C VAL A 54 -16.17 6.16 6.70
N LYS A 55 -16.90 6.48 5.63
CA LYS A 55 -18.21 7.15 5.71
C LYS A 55 -19.34 6.32 6.33
N SER A 56 -19.13 5.03 6.59
CA SER A 56 -20.12 4.16 7.25
C SER A 56 -20.00 4.18 8.76
N PHE A 57 -19.07 4.93 9.31
CA PHE A 57 -18.86 5.10 10.75
C PHE A 57 -19.15 6.54 11.14
N ALA A 58 -19.67 6.74 12.35
CA ALA A 58 -19.96 8.08 12.87
C ALA A 58 -18.67 8.86 13.13
N GLU A 59 -17.68 8.17 13.72
CA GLU A 59 -16.39 8.75 14.06
C GLU A 59 -15.24 8.00 13.37
N ARG A 60 -14.16 8.74 13.09
CA ARG A 60 -12.96 8.16 12.48
C ARG A 60 -12.32 7.09 13.36
N ALA A 61 -12.36 7.27 14.67
CA ALA A 61 -11.83 6.31 15.65
C ALA A 61 -12.60 4.98 15.63
N ASP A 62 -13.92 4.99 15.40
CA ASP A 62 -14.70 3.76 15.29
C ASP A 62 -14.32 2.96 14.04
N TRP A 63 -14.07 3.66 12.93
CA TRP A 63 -13.54 3.04 11.72
C TRP A 63 -12.16 2.43 11.94
N ASP A 64 -11.26 3.15 12.61
CA ASP A 64 -9.90 2.67 12.90
C ASP A 64 -9.92 1.41 13.76
N ARG A 65 -10.77 1.41 14.80
CA ARG A 65 -10.97 0.24 15.67
C ARG A 65 -11.52 -0.95 14.89
N ALA A 66 -12.55 -0.76 14.08
CA ALA A 66 -13.12 -1.84 13.25
C ALA A 66 -12.11 -2.40 12.25
N LEU A 67 -11.29 -1.55 11.64
CA LEU A 67 -10.20 -1.97 10.76
C LEU A 67 -9.16 -2.80 11.54
N THR A 68 -8.77 -2.32 12.71
CA THR A 68 -7.81 -2.99 13.61
C THR A 68 -8.30 -4.38 14.01
N GLU A 69 -9.53 -4.50 14.47
CA GLU A 69 -10.15 -5.77 14.86
C GLU A 69 -10.22 -6.76 13.69
N SER A 70 -10.61 -6.29 12.50
CA SER A 70 -10.68 -7.14 11.32
C SER A 70 -9.32 -7.65 10.88
N VAL A 71 -8.29 -6.81 10.92
CA VAL A 71 -6.91 -7.23 10.61
C VAL A 71 -6.40 -8.22 11.67
N ALA A 72 -6.63 -7.93 12.95
CA ALA A 72 -6.19 -8.77 14.07
C ALA A 72 -6.80 -10.19 14.02
N ALA A 73 -8.03 -10.34 13.53
CA ALA A 73 -8.71 -11.64 13.40
C ALA A 73 -7.93 -12.62 12.51
N TYR A 74 -7.17 -12.14 11.55
CA TYR A 74 -6.33 -12.96 10.65
C TYR A 74 -4.91 -13.21 11.19
N LYS A 75 -4.53 -12.61 12.34
CA LYS A 75 -3.24 -12.77 13.00
C LYS A 75 -2.04 -12.64 12.05
N PRO A 76 -1.94 -11.55 11.27
CA PRO A 76 -0.85 -11.39 10.31
C PRO A 76 0.48 -11.15 11.03
N ASP A 77 1.57 -11.70 10.48
CA ASP A 77 2.94 -11.36 10.88
C ASP A 77 3.34 -9.98 10.36
N LEU A 78 2.83 -9.59 9.18
CA LEU A 78 3.09 -8.32 8.52
C LEU A 78 1.81 -7.74 7.92
N VAL A 79 1.58 -6.45 8.08
CA VAL A 79 0.53 -5.72 7.37
C VAL A 79 1.16 -4.89 6.27
N VAL A 80 0.63 -5.02 5.05
CA VAL A 80 1.14 -4.30 3.87
C VAL A 80 0.07 -3.36 3.33
N SER A 81 0.38 -2.06 3.29
CA SER A 81 -0.37 -1.07 2.51
C SER A 81 0.04 -1.18 1.05
N ALA A 82 -0.89 -1.54 0.19
CA ALA A 82 -0.65 -1.69 -1.25
C ALA A 82 -1.52 -0.71 -2.05
N GLY A 83 -1.23 0.56 -1.92
CA GLY A 83 -2.06 1.64 -2.45
C GLY A 83 -3.36 1.81 -1.65
N PHE A 84 -3.28 1.71 -0.35
CA PHE A 84 -4.37 2.03 0.58
C PHE A 84 -4.35 3.52 0.89
N LEU A 85 -5.36 4.23 0.40
CA LEU A 85 -5.40 5.70 0.39
C LEU A 85 -6.05 6.28 1.66
N LYS A 86 -5.86 5.63 2.80
CA LYS A 86 -6.36 6.10 4.10
C LYS A 86 -5.25 6.05 5.13
N LEU A 87 -5.12 7.14 5.87
CA LEU A 87 -4.30 7.13 7.08
C LEU A 87 -5.04 6.29 8.13
N VAL A 88 -4.33 5.39 8.77
CA VAL A 88 -4.81 4.64 9.93
C VAL A 88 -4.70 5.51 11.19
N GLY A 89 -5.39 5.15 12.24
CA GLY A 89 -5.37 5.88 13.50
C GLY A 89 -4.49 5.22 14.55
N ASP A 90 -4.61 5.72 15.77
CA ASP A 90 -3.76 5.32 16.89
C ASP A 90 -3.99 3.87 17.33
N ASP A 91 -5.25 3.37 17.27
CA ASP A 91 -5.57 1.98 17.62
C ASP A 91 -4.85 1.01 16.67
N PHE A 92 -4.87 1.32 15.37
CA PHE A 92 -4.18 0.51 14.36
C PHE A 92 -2.66 0.55 14.51
N LEU A 93 -2.09 1.73 14.71
CA LEU A 93 -0.64 1.90 14.89
C LEU A 93 -0.15 1.27 16.20
N ALA A 94 -0.94 1.32 17.27
CA ALA A 94 -0.61 0.63 18.52
C ALA A 94 -0.57 -0.90 18.35
N ALA A 95 -1.44 -1.46 17.48
CA ALA A 95 -1.51 -2.90 17.24
C ALA A 95 -0.48 -3.41 16.23
N PHE A 96 -0.14 -2.60 15.21
CA PHE A 96 0.61 -3.06 14.03
C PHE A 96 1.77 -2.15 13.60
N GLY A 97 2.02 -1.01 14.25
CA GLY A 97 3.00 -0.02 13.79
C GLY A 97 4.43 -0.55 13.65
N ASP A 98 4.79 -1.58 14.40
CA ASP A 98 6.07 -2.27 14.32
C ASP A 98 6.22 -3.22 13.11
N ARG A 99 5.11 -3.51 12.43
CA ARG A 99 4.99 -4.46 11.30
C ARG A 99 3.99 -4.01 10.24
N TYR A 100 3.74 -2.71 10.15
CA TYR A 100 2.92 -2.11 9.10
C TYR A 100 3.81 -1.35 8.14
N ILE A 101 3.88 -1.81 6.89
CA ILE A 101 4.72 -1.25 5.83
C ILE A 101 3.88 -0.70 4.68
N ASN A 102 4.43 0.28 3.97
CA ASN A 102 3.81 0.88 2.79
C ASN A 102 4.84 1.01 1.66
N THR A 103 4.33 0.99 0.42
CA THR A 103 5.09 1.35 -0.78
C THR A 103 4.63 2.71 -1.28
N HIS A 104 5.54 3.65 -1.44
CA HIS A 104 5.29 4.97 -1.97
C HIS A 104 6.05 5.18 -3.29
N ASN A 105 5.38 5.72 -4.31
CA ASN A 105 5.94 5.89 -5.65
C ASN A 105 6.74 7.21 -5.76
N ALA A 106 7.70 7.39 -4.87
CA ALA A 106 8.73 8.43 -4.93
C ALA A 106 9.94 8.03 -4.08
N LEU A 107 11.05 8.72 -4.23
CA LEU A 107 12.24 8.58 -3.38
C LEU A 107 12.06 9.45 -2.13
N LEU A 108 11.43 8.91 -1.09
CA LEU A 108 11.28 9.64 0.17
C LEU A 108 12.65 10.10 0.72
N PRO A 109 12.70 11.28 1.35
CA PRO A 109 11.61 12.16 1.76
C PRO A 109 11.07 13.10 0.67
N ALA A 110 11.51 12.97 -0.59
CA ALA A 110 10.99 13.78 -1.68
C ALA A 110 9.59 13.32 -2.11
N PHE A 111 8.73 14.28 -2.44
CA PHE A 111 7.39 14.06 -3.02
C PHE A 111 6.48 13.12 -2.20
N PRO A 112 6.24 13.40 -0.89
CA PRO A 112 5.30 12.63 -0.08
C PRO A 112 3.85 12.84 -0.56
N GLY A 113 2.94 11.94 -0.17
CA GLY A 113 1.52 12.04 -0.48
C GLY A 113 1.11 11.28 -1.75
N ILE A 114 -0.11 11.52 -2.21
CA ILE A 114 -0.75 10.66 -3.23
C ILE A 114 -0.33 10.95 -4.68
N HIS A 115 0.44 12.02 -4.92
CA HIS A 115 0.80 12.50 -6.26
C HIS A 115 2.30 12.43 -6.56
N GLY A 116 3.07 11.61 -5.82
CA GLY A 116 4.52 11.53 -5.96
C GLY A 116 5.06 11.52 -7.39
N PRO A 117 4.59 10.64 -8.30
CA PRO A 117 5.06 10.62 -9.68
C PRO A 117 4.77 11.91 -10.46
N ARG A 118 3.56 12.49 -10.29
CA ARG A 118 3.19 13.74 -10.93
C ARG A 118 4.09 14.89 -10.44
N ASP A 119 4.23 15.00 -9.12
CA ASP A 119 4.98 16.08 -8.48
C ASP A 119 6.47 16.00 -8.87
N ALA A 120 7.01 14.78 -9.02
CA ALA A 120 8.38 14.54 -9.49
C ALA A 120 8.56 14.98 -10.95
N LEU A 121 7.62 14.67 -11.84
CA LEU A 121 7.64 15.10 -13.24
C LEU A 121 7.51 16.63 -13.37
N GLU A 122 6.57 17.24 -12.65
CA GLU A 122 6.36 18.70 -12.65
C GLU A 122 7.59 19.46 -12.11
N TYR A 123 8.30 18.88 -11.15
CA TYR A 123 9.55 19.44 -10.64
C TYR A 123 10.71 19.30 -11.64
N GLY A 124 10.64 18.33 -12.56
CA GLY A 124 11.66 18.09 -13.59
C GLY A 124 12.85 17.27 -13.12
N VAL A 125 12.65 16.36 -12.14
CA VAL A 125 13.72 15.47 -11.69
C VAL A 125 14.13 14.50 -12.81
N LYS A 126 15.39 14.11 -12.83
CA LYS A 126 15.93 13.12 -13.79
C LYS A 126 16.01 11.72 -13.19
N VAL A 127 15.69 11.60 -11.90
CA VAL A 127 15.64 10.34 -11.16
C VAL A 127 14.42 10.35 -10.25
N ALA A 128 13.61 9.33 -10.36
CA ALA A 128 12.49 9.03 -9.48
C ALA A 128 12.66 7.62 -8.88
N GLY A 129 11.63 7.06 -8.29
CA GLY A 129 11.70 5.71 -7.77
C GLY A 129 10.52 5.35 -6.88
N ALA A 130 10.72 4.33 -6.08
CA ALA A 130 9.77 3.92 -5.05
C ALA A 130 10.48 3.65 -3.74
N THR A 131 9.77 3.85 -2.65
CA THR A 131 10.25 3.64 -1.29
C THR A 131 9.35 2.64 -0.56
N LEU A 132 9.96 1.62 0.03
CA LEU A 132 9.34 0.74 1.01
C LEU A 132 9.72 1.26 2.40
N PHE A 133 8.75 1.45 3.30
CA PHE A 133 8.99 2.05 4.60
C PHE A 133 7.98 1.56 5.64
N PHE A 134 8.32 1.67 6.93
CA PHE A 134 7.38 1.45 8.03
C PHE A 134 6.45 2.65 8.16
N VAL A 135 5.15 2.39 8.34
CA VAL A 135 4.15 3.44 8.51
C VAL A 135 4.15 3.94 9.95
N ASP A 136 4.20 5.24 10.11
CA ASP A 136 4.03 5.95 11.39
C ASP A 136 2.79 6.85 11.38
N GLY A 137 2.67 7.75 12.35
CA GLY A 137 1.52 8.68 12.46
C GLY A 137 1.54 9.83 11.45
N GLY A 138 2.60 9.99 10.66
CA GLY A 138 2.72 11.01 9.63
C GLY A 138 2.32 10.52 8.24
N VAL A 139 2.47 11.41 7.26
CA VAL A 139 2.28 11.07 5.84
C VAL A 139 3.64 10.76 5.24
N ASP A 140 3.90 9.48 4.96
CA ASP A 140 5.14 8.98 4.35
C ASP A 140 6.43 9.41 5.10
N THR A 141 6.36 9.44 6.45
CA THR A 141 7.44 9.94 7.33
C THR A 141 8.20 8.84 8.06
N GLY A 142 7.71 7.62 8.02
CA GLY A 142 8.28 6.52 8.77
C GLY A 142 9.64 6.01 8.26
N PRO A 143 10.31 5.14 9.02
CA PRO A 143 11.63 4.63 8.70
C PRO A 143 11.69 3.89 7.36
N ILE A 144 12.63 4.27 6.50
CA ILE A 144 12.83 3.65 5.18
C ILE A 144 13.47 2.27 5.34
N ILE A 145 12.90 1.27 4.66
CA ILE A 145 13.42 -0.09 4.59
C ILE A 145 14.29 -0.27 3.34
N ALA A 146 13.77 0.14 2.18
CA ALA A 146 14.44 0.00 0.90
C ALA A 146 13.96 1.05 -0.10
N GLN A 147 14.79 1.34 -1.08
CA GLN A 147 14.45 2.23 -2.19
C GLN A 147 14.94 1.64 -3.51
N VAL A 148 14.15 1.81 -4.55
CA VAL A 148 14.55 1.52 -5.92
C VAL A 148 14.54 2.79 -6.75
N VAL A 149 15.54 2.93 -7.61
CA VAL A 149 15.75 4.11 -8.45
C VAL A 149 15.29 3.83 -9.87
N VAL A 150 14.58 4.79 -10.45
CA VAL A 150 14.11 4.76 -11.85
C VAL A 150 14.55 6.06 -12.53
N PRO A 151 15.27 6.00 -13.68
CA PRO A 151 15.55 7.19 -14.46
C PRO A 151 14.23 7.77 -15.03
N VAL A 152 14.18 9.08 -15.17
CA VAL A 152 13.04 9.80 -15.79
C VAL A 152 13.51 10.32 -17.14
N ALA A 153 12.86 9.86 -18.22
CA ALA A 153 13.08 10.35 -19.57
C ALA A 153 12.28 11.63 -19.83
N ASP A 154 12.67 12.39 -20.84
CA ASP A 154 12.02 13.68 -21.15
C ASP A 154 10.58 13.53 -21.67
N ASP A 155 10.23 12.36 -22.18
CA ASP A 155 8.90 12.00 -22.71
C ASP A 155 8.09 11.11 -21.73
N ASP A 156 8.58 10.89 -20.52
CA ASP A 156 7.84 10.12 -19.52
C ASP A 156 6.55 10.83 -19.08
N THR A 157 5.53 9.99 -18.87
CA THR A 157 4.25 10.41 -18.31
C THR A 157 4.09 9.87 -16.89
N GLU A 158 3.12 10.41 -16.14
CA GLU A 158 2.78 9.88 -14.80
C GLU A 158 2.48 8.38 -14.84
N GLU A 159 1.84 7.90 -15.90
CA GLU A 159 1.48 6.49 -16.07
C GLU A 159 2.73 5.61 -16.25
N ILE A 160 3.69 6.03 -17.09
CA ILE A 160 4.97 5.35 -17.30
C ILE A 160 5.76 5.31 -15.99
N GLY A 161 5.87 6.43 -15.28
CA GLY A 161 6.55 6.49 -13.99
C GLY A 161 5.95 5.55 -12.95
N ARG A 162 4.63 5.47 -12.87
CA ARG A 162 3.91 4.54 -11.98
C ARG A 162 4.15 3.07 -12.35
N ALA A 163 4.20 2.74 -13.63
CA ALA A 163 4.45 1.39 -14.11
C ALA A 163 5.89 0.97 -13.77
N SER A 164 6.88 1.79 -14.12
CA SER A 164 8.31 1.52 -13.85
C SER A 164 8.63 1.36 -12.36
N CYS A 165 7.99 2.14 -11.49
CA CYS A 165 8.12 1.98 -10.04
C CYS A 165 7.52 0.65 -9.55
N ARG A 166 6.40 0.20 -10.12
CA ARG A 166 5.73 -1.05 -9.74
C ARG A 166 6.46 -2.31 -10.17
N GLU A 167 7.10 -2.29 -11.33
CA GLU A 167 7.84 -3.45 -11.85
C GLU A 167 9.13 -3.73 -11.07
N ARG A 168 9.59 -2.79 -10.25
CA ARG A 168 10.87 -2.86 -9.51
C ARG A 168 10.72 -2.95 -7.98
N VAL A 169 9.51 -2.84 -7.45
CA VAL A 169 9.17 -3.02 -6.03
C VAL A 169 8.53 -4.37 -5.80
#